data_2972f3b9d7589b556c31fb7016352c55
#
_entry.id   2972f3b9d7589b556c31fb7016352c55
#
_cell.length_a   1.000
_cell.length_b   1.000
_cell.length_c   1.000
_cell.angle_alpha   90.00
_cell.angle_beta   90.00
_cell.angle_gamma   90.00
#
_symmetry.space_group_name_H-M   'P 1'
#
loop_
_entity.id
_entity.type
_entity.pdbx_description
1 polymer ?
#
loop_
_entity_poly.entity_id
_entity_poly.type
_entity_poly.pdbx_seq_one_letter_code
_entity_poly.pdbx_strand_id
1 'polypeptide(L)'
;MGDIETVIGNKSFYGTELRKKGNIDIERLHKEVAAWFSKYKYFFNEKDMTSSDLTQGREQKIVWIASRKIDSYFRFHIEIQILVYRWLNEKAEVTIGFKGYLEKDYRNFFEKYGKLGIGLRNLYEDLVINDKIQKLKRKVLFETSEVIDEAKKALSFTTR
;
A
#
# COMPACT_ATOMS: atom_id res chain seq x y z
N MET A 1 5.96 -8.80 -16.29
CA MET A 1 5.42 -7.99 -15.18
C MET A 1 4.04 -8.51 -14.84
N GLY A 2 3.82 -8.94 -13.61
CA GLY A 2 2.54 -9.49 -13.18
C GLY A 2 1.41 -8.46 -13.26
N ASP A 3 0.17 -8.93 -13.43
CA ASP A 3 -1.00 -8.06 -13.40
C ASP A 3 -1.29 -7.56 -12.00
N ILE A 4 -1.48 -6.25 -11.89
CA ILE A 4 -1.79 -5.56 -10.65
C ILE A 4 -3.27 -5.22 -10.64
N GLU A 5 -4.00 -5.75 -9.66
CA GLU A 5 -5.40 -5.42 -9.45
C GLU A 5 -5.58 -4.64 -8.15
N THR A 6 -6.03 -3.40 -8.27
CA THR A 6 -6.31 -2.54 -7.12
C THR A 6 -7.58 -3.01 -6.43
N VAL A 7 -7.49 -3.35 -5.16
CA VAL A 7 -8.61 -3.87 -4.36
C VAL A 7 -9.34 -2.74 -3.63
N ILE A 8 -8.66 -1.63 -3.37
CA ILE A 8 -9.21 -0.45 -2.70
C ILE A 8 -9.18 0.73 -3.66
N GLY A 9 -10.33 1.32 -3.87
CA GLY A 9 -10.46 2.68 -4.38
C GLY A 9 -10.79 2.85 -5.85
N ASN A 10 -11.84 3.64 -6.03
CA ASN A 10 -12.18 4.29 -7.28
C ASN A 10 -11.32 5.54 -7.46
N LYS A 11 -10.58 5.62 -8.54
CA LYS A 11 -10.02 6.84 -9.16
C LYS A 11 -9.13 7.78 -8.36
N SER A 12 -9.03 7.73 -7.04
CA SER A 12 -7.98 8.43 -6.31
C SER A 12 -6.77 7.53 -6.15
N PHE A 13 -5.60 8.11 -6.14
CA PHE A 13 -4.31 7.40 -6.13
C PHE A 13 -4.17 6.42 -4.95
N TYR A 14 -4.89 6.68 -3.85
CA TYR A 14 -4.99 5.82 -2.67
C TYR A 14 -6.45 5.74 -2.22
N GLY A 15 -6.93 4.54 -1.94
CA GLY A 15 -8.32 4.30 -1.59
C GLY A 15 -8.75 4.87 -0.24
N THR A 16 -7.81 5.08 0.67
CA THR A 16 -8.05 5.66 1.98
C THR A 16 -6.94 6.63 2.33
N GLU A 17 -7.30 7.82 2.76
CA GLU A 17 -6.38 8.84 3.22
C GLU A 17 -6.60 9.17 4.70
N LEU A 18 -5.51 9.33 5.43
CA LEU A 18 -5.49 9.93 6.77
C LEU A 18 -4.85 11.31 6.67
N ARG A 19 -5.46 12.30 7.32
CA ARG A 19 -4.90 13.66 7.43
C ARG A 19 -4.77 14.06 8.88
N LYS A 20 -3.64 14.62 9.25
CA LYS A 20 -3.40 15.15 10.60
C LYS A 20 -2.65 16.45 10.52
N LYS A 21 -3.07 17.42 11.37
CA LYS A 21 -2.37 18.68 11.60
C LYS A 21 -1.75 18.72 13.00
N GLY A 22 -0.66 19.44 13.16
CA GLY A 22 0.01 19.63 14.43
C GLY A 22 1.27 18.79 14.57
N ASN A 23 1.48 18.21 15.75
CA ASN A 23 2.66 17.39 16.00
C ASN A 23 2.58 16.04 15.28
N ILE A 24 3.60 15.77 14.47
CA ILE A 24 3.66 14.58 13.60
C ILE A 24 4.98 13.87 13.87
N ASP A 25 4.87 12.63 14.40
CA ASP A 25 5.99 11.75 14.68
C ASP A 25 6.06 10.65 13.60
N ILE A 26 6.82 10.90 12.55
CA ILE A 26 7.02 9.96 11.45
C ILE A 26 7.87 8.77 11.87
N GLU A 27 8.80 8.93 12.80
CA GLU A 27 9.64 7.83 13.28
C GLU A 27 8.81 6.80 14.03
N ARG A 28 7.90 7.27 14.89
CA ARG A 28 6.95 6.39 15.57
C ARG A 28 6.02 5.69 14.59
N LEU A 29 5.48 6.41 13.60
CA LEU A 29 4.67 5.83 12.54
C LEU A 29 5.44 4.72 11.81
N HIS A 30 6.67 4.97 11.40
CA HIS A 30 7.51 3.98 10.72
C HIS A 30 7.72 2.74 11.58
N LYS A 31 8.06 2.92 12.86
CA LYS A 31 8.31 1.84 13.81
C LYS A 31 7.10 0.92 13.98
N GLU A 32 5.92 1.50 14.22
CA GLU A 32 4.69 0.73 14.45
C GLU A 32 4.25 -0.01 13.18
N VAL A 33 4.30 0.66 12.02
CA VAL A 33 3.95 0.06 10.73
C VAL A 33 4.94 -1.03 10.34
N ALA A 34 6.25 -0.81 10.52
CA ALA A 34 7.28 -1.81 10.26
C ALA A 34 7.14 -3.04 11.18
N ALA A 35 6.78 -2.85 12.44
CA ALA A 35 6.53 -3.94 13.37
C ALA A 35 5.33 -4.79 12.93
N TRP A 36 4.25 -4.16 12.48
CA TRP A 36 3.09 -4.85 11.93
C TRP A 36 3.48 -5.68 10.71
N PHE A 37 4.18 -5.09 9.73
CA PHE A 37 4.64 -5.79 8.53
C PHE A 37 5.55 -6.98 8.86
N SER A 38 6.45 -6.83 9.81
CA SER A 38 7.33 -7.92 10.27
C SER A 38 6.52 -9.06 10.89
N LYS A 39 5.54 -8.76 11.75
CA LYS A 39 4.64 -9.73 12.37
C LYS A 39 3.88 -10.56 11.34
N TYR A 40 3.40 -9.93 10.29
CA TYR A 40 2.64 -10.59 9.21
C TYR A 40 3.51 -11.07 8.04
N LYS A 41 4.84 -11.08 8.21
CA LYS A 41 5.82 -11.61 7.25
C LYS A 41 5.80 -10.90 5.90
N TYR A 42 5.53 -9.60 5.89
CA TYR A 42 5.76 -8.76 4.74
C TYR A 42 7.23 -8.36 4.65
N PHE A 43 7.75 -8.34 3.44
CA PHE A 43 9.00 -7.65 3.12
C PHE A 43 8.68 -6.16 2.99
N PHE A 44 9.16 -5.36 3.93
CA PHE A 44 8.91 -3.93 4.01
C PHE A 44 10.14 -3.14 3.59
N ASN A 45 9.96 -2.14 2.73
CA ASN A 45 11.03 -1.31 2.21
C ASN A 45 10.55 0.14 1.99
N GLU A 46 11.44 1.09 2.22
CA GLU A 46 11.27 2.47 1.78
C GLU A 46 11.71 2.57 0.31
N LYS A 47 10.78 2.92 -0.57
CA LYS A 47 11.02 2.99 -2.01
C LYS A 47 11.60 4.33 -2.42
N ASP A 48 11.06 5.41 -1.87
CA ASP A 48 11.39 6.75 -2.29
C ASP A 48 11.22 7.75 -1.13
N MET A 49 12.10 8.75 -1.10
CA MET A 49 12.02 9.87 -0.18
C MET A 49 12.51 11.11 -0.89
N THR A 50 11.62 12.05 -1.14
CA THR A 50 11.94 13.33 -1.76
C THR A 50 11.61 14.48 -0.83
N SER A 51 12.37 15.56 -0.91
CA SER A 51 12.16 16.78 -0.12
C SER A 51 12.33 17.99 -1.02
N SER A 52 11.40 18.91 -0.93
CA SER A 52 11.40 20.17 -1.69
C SER A 52 11.19 21.35 -0.77
N ASP A 53 12.07 22.35 -0.90
CA ASP A 53 11.89 23.62 -0.19
C ASP A 53 10.99 24.54 -1.04
N LEU A 54 9.96 25.04 -0.39
CA LEU A 54 8.96 25.94 -0.98
C LEU A 54 9.10 27.33 -0.33
N THR A 55 8.55 28.35 -0.97
CA THR A 55 8.61 29.73 -0.46
C THR A 55 8.04 29.90 0.96
N GLN A 56 7.06 29.09 1.32
CA GLN A 56 6.34 29.17 2.61
C GLN A 56 6.56 27.98 3.54
N GLY A 57 7.49 27.07 3.19
CA GLY A 57 7.71 25.88 3.99
C GLY A 57 8.49 24.80 3.26
N ARG A 58 8.39 23.58 3.77
CA ARG A 58 9.05 22.40 3.22
C ARG A 58 8.05 21.26 3.02
N GLU A 59 8.09 20.67 1.85
CA GLU A 59 7.33 19.46 1.52
C GLU A 59 8.25 18.23 1.51
N GLN A 60 7.80 17.16 2.10
CA GLN A 60 8.50 15.88 2.10
C GLN A 60 7.54 14.77 1.69
N LYS A 61 7.91 14.02 0.67
CA LYS A 61 7.17 12.84 0.20
C LYS A 61 7.96 11.58 0.51
N ILE A 62 7.31 10.62 1.14
CA ILE A 62 7.88 9.32 1.49
C ILE A 62 6.97 8.24 0.93
N VAL A 63 7.55 7.22 0.29
CA VAL A 63 6.81 6.07 -0.23
C VAL A 63 7.37 4.79 0.38
N TRP A 64 6.52 4.06 1.08
CA TRP A 64 6.81 2.74 1.63
C TRP A 64 6.07 1.67 0.87
N ILE A 65 6.74 0.55 0.65
CA ILE A 65 6.17 -0.61 -0.02
C ILE A 65 6.38 -1.84 0.84
N ALA A 66 5.33 -2.61 1.02
CA ALA A 66 5.40 -3.92 1.63
C ALA A 66 4.85 -4.97 0.67
N SER A 67 5.50 -6.12 0.59
CA SER A 67 5.06 -7.23 -0.24
C SER A 67 5.18 -8.57 0.48
N ARG A 68 4.23 -9.47 0.20
CA ARG A 68 4.25 -10.83 0.73
C ARG A 68 3.85 -11.83 -0.34
N LYS A 69 4.69 -12.81 -0.58
CA LYS A 69 4.34 -13.96 -1.44
C LYS A 69 3.29 -14.80 -0.73
N ILE A 70 2.20 -15.10 -1.42
CA ILE A 70 1.15 -15.99 -0.93
C ILE A 70 1.43 -17.42 -1.42
N ASP A 71 1.68 -17.55 -2.73
CA ASP A 71 2.08 -18.80 -3.37
C ASP A 71 2.89 -18.52 -4.63
N SER A 72 2.95 -19.46 -5.57
CA SER A 72 3.68 -19.29 -6.82
C SER A 72 3.02 -18.33 -7.83
N TYR A 73 1.74 -17.99 -7.63
CA TYR A 73 0.94 -17.20 -8.55
C TYR A 73 0.55 -15.84 -7.98
N PHE A 74 0.32 -15.75 -6.65
CA PHE A 74 -0.20 -14.58 -5.97
C PHE A 74 0.83 -13.91 -5.06
N ARG A 75 0.82 -12.58 -5.06
CA ARG A 75 1.59 -11.73 -4.15
C ARG A 75 0.71 -10.59 -3.64
N PHE A 76 0.76 -10.33 -2.35
CA PHE A 76 0.15 -9.14 -1.75
C PHE A 76 1.10 -7.96 -1.78
N HIS A 77 0.56 -6.77 -2.01
CA HIS A 77 1.25 -5.51 -1.89
C HIS A 77 0.44 -4.53 -1.05
N ILE A 78 1.13 -3.80 -0.20
CA ILE A 78 0.58 -2.64 0.51
C ILE A 78 1.56 -1.49 0.30
N GLU A 79 1.08 -0.42 -0.30
CA GLU A 79 1.83 0.80 -0.55
C GLU A 79 1.29 1.91 0.34
N ILE A 80 2.20 2.64 0.99
CA ILE A 80 1.88 3.78 1.84
C ILE A 80 2.60 4.99 1.30
N GLN A 81 1.86 6.03 0.94
CA GLN A 81 2.42 7.30 0.53
C GLN A 81 2.17 8.33 1.62
N ILE A 82 3.24 8.98 2.07
CA ILE A 82 3.22 9.98 3.13
C ILE A 82 3.65 11.30 2.54
N LEU A 83 2.82 12.31 2.68
CA LEU A 83 3.12 13.68 2.30
C LEU A 83 3.11 14.54 3.57
N VAL A 84 4.26 15.07 3.92
CA VAL A 84 4.43 15.96 5.08
C VAL A 84 4.69 17.37 4.58
N TYR A 85 3.86 18.29 4.99
CA TYR A 85 4.06 19.72 4.75
C TYR A 85 4.38 20.43 6.07
N ARG A 86 5.48 21.17 6.11
CA ARG A 86 5.92 21.98 7.26
C ARG A 86 6.04 23.42 6.84
N TRP A 87 5.23 24.28 7.44
CA TRP A 87 5.30 25.72 7.20
C TRP A 87 6.40 26.39 8.04
N LEU A 88 6.83 27.58 7.63
CA LEU A 88 7.85 28.37 8.35
C LEU A 88 7.41 28.78 9.77
N ASN A 89 6.10 28.79 10.06
CA ASN A 89 5.53 29.06 11.38
C ASN A 89 5.42 27.81 12.29
N GLU A 90 6.19 26.76 12.02
CA GLU A 90 6.25 25.48 12.76
C GLU A 90 4.97 24.63 12.69
N LYS A 91 3.95 25.05 11.93
CA LYS A 91 2.79 24.21 11.67
C LYS A 91 3.19 23.07 10.75
N ALA A 92 2.61 21.91 10.97
CA ALA A 92 2.79 20.74 10.12
C ALA A 92 1.46 20.07 9.79
N GLU A 93 1.39 19.48 8.62
CA GLU A 93 0.28 18.66 8.16
C GLU A 93 0.83 17.39 7.50
N VAL A 94 0.25 16.26 7.79
CA VAL A 94 0.55 15.00 7.11
C VAL A 94 -0.70 14.47 6.42
N THR A 95 -0.51 14.03 5.20
CA THR A 95 -1.50 13.23 4.45
C THR A 95 -0.88 11.87 4.16
N ILE A 96 -1.56 10.79 4.53
CA ILE A 96 -1.09 9.43 4.34
C ILE A 96 -2.12 8.68 3.52
N GLY A 97 -1.72 8.23 2.34
CA GLY A 97 -2.53 7.40 1.46
C GLY A 97 -2.11 5.93 1.56
N PHE A 98 -3.09 5.03 1.53
CA PHE A 98 -2.89 3.58 1.61
C PHE A 98 -3.48 2.90 0.38
N LYS A 99 -2.74 1.95 -0.18
CA LYS A 99 -3.17 1.15 -1.32
C LYS A 99 -2.77 -0.31 -1.10
N GLY A 100 -3.78 -1.17 -0.93
CA GLY A 100 -3.59 -2.61 -0.91
C GLY A 100 -4.02 -3.23 -2.25
N TYR A 101 -3.22 -4.13 -2.79
CA TYR A 101 -3.56 -4.81 -4.03
C TYR A 101 -2.99 -6.23 -4.11
N LEU A 102 -3.64 -7.03 -4.93
CA LEU A 102 -3.26 -8.39 -5.25
C LEU A 102 -2.57 -8.40 -6.62
N GLU A 103 -1.31 -8.85 -6.65
CA GLU A 103 -0.61 -9.14 -7.88
C GLU A 103 -0.84 -10.61 -8.26
N LYS A 104 -1.30 -10.82 -9.49
CA LYS A 104 -1.52 -12.15 -10.09
C LYS A 104 -0.43 -12.45 -11.10
N ASP A 105 -0.11 -13.72 -11.25
CA ASP A 105 0.88 -14.20 -12.22
C ASP A 105 2.23 -13.47 -12.15
N TYR A 106 2.71 -13.16 -10.93
CA TYR A 106 3.95 -12.39 -10.74
C TYR A 106 5.19 -13.11 -11.28
N ARG A 107 5.08 -14.38 -11.65
CA ARG A 107 6.13 -15.16 -12.33
C ARG A 107 5.95 -15.26 -13.83
N ASN A 108 4.93 -14.60 -14.38
CA ASN A 108 4.63 -14.59 -15.82
C ASN A 108 4.52 -15.99 -16.42
N PHE A 109 3.78 -16.89 -15.77
CA PHE A 109 3.60 -18.27 -16.24
C PHE A 109 3.02 -18.37 -17.66
N PHE A 110 2.12 -17.44 -17.99
CA PHE A 110 1.42 -17.43 -19.27
C PHE A 110 2.13 -16.60 -20.35
N GLU A 111 3.14 -15.81 -19.99
CA GLU A 111 3.86 -14.92 -20.94
C GLU A 111 4.52 -15.71 -22.07
N LYS A 112 5.07 -16.89 -21.77
CA LYS A 112 5.70 -17.80 -22.76
C LYS A 112 4.78 -18.24 -23.89
N TYR A 113 3.48 -18.13 -23.74
CA TYR A 113 2.50 -18.50 -24.76
C TYR A 113 2.03 -17.33 -25.62
N GLY A 114 2.64 -16.14 -25.48
CA GLY A 114 2.35 -14.94 -26.27
C GLY A 114 0.88 -14.54 -26.18
N LYS A 115 0.26 -14.22 -27.32
CA LYS A 115 -1.16 -13.79 -27.36
C LYS A 115 -2.13 -14.85 -26.86
N LEU A 116 -1.82 -16.14 -27.04
CA LEU A 116 -2.63 -17.24 -26.49
C LEU A 116 -2.56 -17.31 -24.96
N GLY A 117 -1.45 -16.87 -24.38
CA GLY A 117 -1.24 -16.85 -22.94
C GLY A 117 -2.26 -15.97 -22.21
N ILE A 118 -2.64 -14.83 -22.79
CA ILE A 118 -3.67 -13.94 -22.23
C ILE A 118 -5.02 -14.66 -22.14
N GLY A 119 -5.44 -15.33 -23.20
CA GLY A 119 -6.70 -16.08 -23.20
C GLY A 119 -6.68 -17.25 -22.22
N LEU A 120 -5.58 -18.00 -22.17
CA LEU A 120 -5.40 -19.10 -21.23
C LEU A 120 -5.41 -18.62 -19.77
N ARG A 121 -4.76 -17.50 -19.49
CA ARG A 121 -4.75 -16.90 -18.15
C ARG A 121 -6.17 -16.49 -17.74
N ASN A 122 -6.88 -15.74 -18.58
CA ASN A 122 -8.24 -15.32 -18.29
C ASN A 122 -9.16 -16.53 -18.03
N LEU A 123 -9.08 -17.56 -18.87
CA LEU A 123 -9.86 -18.78 -18.66
C LEU A 123 -9.52 -19.48 -17.35
N TYR A 124 -8.25 -19.58 -17.01
CA TYR A 124 -7.78 -20.16 -15.76
C TYR A 124 -8.26 -19.35 -14.54
N GLU A 125 -8.15 -18.02 -14.58
CA GLU A 125 -8.58 -17.16 -13.50
C GLU A 125 -10.09 -17.18 -13.31
N ASP A 126 -10.87 -17.13 -14.40
CA ASP A 126 -12.32 -17.07 -14.33
C ASP A 126 -12.96 -18.40 -13.93
N LEU A 127 -12.46 -19.52 -14.46
CA LEU A 127 -13.09 -20.84 -14.27
C LEU A 127 -12.47 -21.65 -13.14
N VAL A 128 -11.17 -21.50 -12.89
CA VAL A 128 -10.46 -22.39 -11.95
C VAL A 128 -10.22 -21.74 -10.61
N ILE A 129 -9.79 -20.48 -10.59
CA ILE A 129 -9.30 -19.84 -9.35
C ILE A 129 -10.06 -18.57 -8.94
N ASN A 130 -11.18 -18.27 -9.57
CA ASN A 130 -11.93 -17.04 -9.26
C ASN A 130 -12.30 -16.92 -7.78
N ASP A 131 -12.79 -17.97 -7.15
CA ASP A 131 -13.13 -17.97 -5.72
C ASP A 131 -11.91 -17.65 -4.84
N LYS A 132 -10.74 -18.20 -5.21
CA LYS A 132 -9.49 -17.93 -4.52
C LYS A 132 -9.08 -16.47 -4.69
N ILE A 133 -9.21 -15.91 -5.89
CA ILE A 133 -8.94 -14.49 -6.16
C ILE A 133 -9.81 -13.62 -5.27
N GLN A 134 -11.12 -13.88 -5.20
CA GLN A 134 -12.04 -13.07 -4.37
C GLN A 134 -11.70 -13.16 -2.88
N LYS A 135 -11.34 -14.34 -2.39
CA LYS A 135 -10.89 -14.52 -0.99
C LYS A 135 -9.60 -13.75 -0.71
N LEU A 136 -8.62 -13.80 -1.61
CA LEU A 136 -7.36 -13.09 -1.44
C LEU A 136 -7.52 -11.58 -1.54
N LYS A 137 -8.38 -11.07 -2.42
CA LYS A 137 -8.75 -9.65 -2.47
C LYS A 137 -9.31 -9.16 -1.13
N ARG A 138 -10.28 -9.88 -0.57
CA ARG A 138 -10.82 -9.54 0.75
C ARG A 138 -9.77 -9.56 1.85
N LYS A 139 -8.85 -10.52 1.79
CA LYS A 139 -7.78 -10.64 2.78
C LYS A 139 -6.79 -9.48 2.71
N VAL A 140 -6.32 -9.09 1.53
CA VAL A 140 -5.40 -7.94 1.41
C VAL A 140 -6.09 -6.63 1.80
N LEU A 141 -7.38 -6.49 1.52
CA LEU A 141 -8.20 -5.36 1.96
C LEU A 141 -8.25 -5.27 3.49
N PHE A 142 -8.53 -6.39 4.15
CA PHE A 142 -8.58 -6.48 5.60
C PHE A 142 -7.22 -6.15 6.22
N GLU A 143 -6.14 -6.76 5.74
CA GLU A 143 -4.79 -6.48 6.22
C GLU A 143 -4.37 -5.02 5.99
N THR A 144 -4.78 -4.39 4.87
CA THR A 144 -4.56 -2.96 4.65
C THR A 144 -5.30 -2.11 5.67
N SER A 145 -6.54 -2.48 6.04
CA SER A 145 -7.29 -1.76 7.07
C SER A 145 -6.63 -1.88 8.46
N GLU A 146 -6.03 -3.02 8.79
CA GLU A 146 -5.27 -3.17 10.03
C GLU A 146 -4.04 -2.25 10.06
N VAL A 147 -3.32 -2.12 8.94
CA VAL A 147 -2.19 -1.17 8.82
C VAL A 147 -2.65 0.27 9.00
N ILE A 148 -3.81 0.64 8.44
CA ILE A 148 -4.42 1.95 8.65
C ILE A 148 -4.71 2.20 10.13
N ASP A 149 -5.24 1.21 10.84
CA ASP A 149 -5.52 1.33 12.27
C ASP A 149 -4.24 1.45 13.11
N GLU A 150 -3.17 0.75 12.77
CA GLU A 150 -1.87 0.94 13.42
C GLU A 150 -1.30 2.35 13.14
N ALA A 151 -1.44 2.86 11.92
CA ALA A 151 -1.03 4.22 11.59
C ALA A 151 -1.83 5.27 12.38
N LYS A 152 -3.14 5.08 12.55
CA LYS A 152 -3.98 5.94 13.40
C LYS A 152 -3.50 5.95 14.84
N LYS A 153 -3.21 4.80 15.41
CA LYS A 153 -2.68 4.68 16.78
C LYS A 153 -1.33 5.40 16.92
N ALA A 154 -0.40 5.14 15.98
CA ALA A 154 0.92 5.74 15.99
C ALA A 154 0.87 7.28 15.93
N LEU A 155 -0.04 7.84 15.15
CA LEU A 155 -0.23 9.28 15.02
C LEU A 155 -1.13 9.87 16.10
N SER A 156 -1.61 9.07 17.06
CA SER A 156 -2.51 9.52 18.14
C SER A 156 -3.74 10.25 17.59
N PHE A 157 -4.38 9.68 16.56
CA PHE A 157 -5.71 10.11 16.17
C PHE A 157 -6.65 9.79 17.33
N THR A 158 -7.05 10.79 18.08
CA THR A 158 -8.06 10.62 19.10
C THR A 158 -9.40 10.38 18.38
N THR A 159 -9.88 9.16 18.43
CA THR A 159 -11.28 8.88 18.12
C THR A 159 -12.12 9.56 19.21
N ARG A 160 -12.74 10.68 18.87
CA ARG A 160 -13.84 11.22 19.64
C ARG A 160 -15.14 10.57 19.22
#